data_392ee7a4c3b9f23594c6784f16f632cd
#
_entry.id   392ee7a4c3b9f23594c6784f16f632cd
#
_cell.length_a   1.000
_cell.length_b   1.000
_cell.length_c   1.000
_cell.angle_alpha   90.00
_cell.angle_beta   90.00
_cell.angle_gamma   90.00
#
_symmetry.space_group_name_H-M   'P 1'
#
loop_
_entity.id
_entity.type
_entity.pdbx_description
1 polymer ?
#
loop_
_entity_poly.entity_id
_entity_poly.type
_entity_poly.pdbx_seq_one_letter_code
_entity_poly.pdbx_strand_id
1 'polypeptide(L)'
;MNFNGANIPLGEDSRLEIAPVNSVVSAALYGDIDEVYTDLIVKGTGTPLTYQNLAALWPYLQPTIGGRIFGNADAPLQWVSNNGDVITVRAAAVTKMPDLILGVEKPGIGPVEFSGVVGNGLDPSASNSYYTIATGQAFSAPAVAASSIPRQKYMAAWGSAAGFSSFQAQDAWTITHELKLNPVKIQGRTVDMKITSYRAMAKCMPAEPTMANIDAALLAQGAAAEHGAKLSSTAADLVITGAQTVSVTVKNAALKTAGFVFGGKALRNGEIGFVSTINTSSGTATAALALA
;
A
#
# COMPACT_ATOMS: atom_id res chain seq x y z
N MET A 1 7.16 16.06 4.20
CA MET A 1 7.48 14.93 5.05
C MET A 1 8.83 14.36 4.67
N ASN A 2 9.60 13.90 5.63
CA ASN A 2 10.83 13.13 5.38
C ASN A 2 10.70 11.78 6.08
N PHE A 3 10.92 10.69 5.35
CA PHE A 3 10.89 9.34 5.90
C PHE A 3 12.21 8.66 5.57
N ASN A 4 12.95 8.29 6.59
CA ASN A 4 14.29 7.68 6.46
C ASN A 4 15.24 8.45 5.52
N GLY A 5 15.24 9.78 5.61
CA GLY A 5 16.08 10.64 4.76
C GLY A 5 15.49 10.98 3.38
N ALA A 6 14.43 10.31 2.93
CA ALA A 6 13.75 10.63 1.69
C ALA A 6 12.71 11.75 1.89
N ASN A 7 12.86 12.86 1.16
CA ASN A 7 11.88 13.94 1.16
C ASN A 7 10.70 13.58 0.26
N ILE A 8 9.50 13.58 0.84
CA ILE A 8 8.25 13.20 0.17
C ILE A 8 7.30 14.39 0.26
N PRO A 9 7.09 15.13 -0.84
CA PRO A 9 6.04 16.14 -0.89
C PRO A 9 4.67 15.46 -0.80
N LEU A 10 3.84 15.95 0.11
CA LEU A 10 2.49 15.47 0.34
C LEU A 10 1.47 16.50 -0.13
N GLY A 11 0.28 16.03 -0.48
CA GLY A 11 -0.86 16.87 -0.78
C GLY A 11 -1.38 17.63 0.44
N GLU A 12 -2.31 18.55 0.19
CA GLU A 12 -2.92 19.42 1.22
C GLU A 12 -3.75 18.63 2.25
N ASP A 13 -4.16 17.41 1.92
CA ASP A 13 -4.88 16.48 2.80
C ASP A 13 -4.00 15.81 3.86
N SER A 14 -2.70 16.15 3.86
CA SER A 14 -1.74 15.54 4.76
C SER A 14 -1.89 16.03 6.20
N ARG A 15 -1.84 15.09 7.15
CA ARG A 15 -1.94 15.38 8.58
C ARG A 15 -1.10 14.42 9.42
N LEU A 16 -0.61 14.94 10.53
CA LEU A 16 -0.03 14.15 11.62
C LEU A 16 -0.89 14.34 12.85
N GLU A 17 -1.33 13.23 13.43
CA GLU A 17 -2.15 13.18 14.63
C GLU A 17 -1.36 12.54 15.76
N ILE A 18 -1.36 13.19 16.92
CA ILE A 18 -0.78 12.67 18.15
C ILE A 18 -1.87 12.74 19.22
N ALA A 19 -2.35 11.58 19.68
CA ALA A 19 -3.46 11.50 20.59
C ALA A 19 -3.17 10.54 21.76
N PRO A 20 -3.40 10.95 23.01
CA PRO A 20 -3.31 10.05 24.15
C PRO A 20 -4.46 9.04 24.14
N VAL A 21 -4.20 7.85 24.64
CA VAL A 21 -5.21 6.83 24.92
C VAL A 21 -5.31 6.64 26.42
N ASN A 22 -6.49 6.87 26.94
CA ASN A 22 -6.79 6.73 28.37
C ASN A 22 -7.71 5.53 28.60
N SER A 23 -7.62 4.96 29.78
CA SER A 23 -8.55 3.95 30.29
C SER A 23 -9.21 4.46 31.56
N VAL A 24 -10.53 4.35 31.62
CA VAL A 24 -11.30 4.73 32.79
C VAL A 24 -11.09 3.73 33.92
N VAL A 25 -10.85 4.23 35.11
CA VAL A 25 -10.81 3.46 36.35
C VAL A 25 -12.14 3.64 37.06
N SER A 26 -12.91 2.55 37.17
CA SER A 26 -14.23 2.59 37.84
C SER A 26 -14.20 1.81 39.12
N ALA A 27 -14.91 2.30 40.14
CA ALA A 27 -15.14 1.60 41.42
C ALA A 27 -16.64 1.30 41.56
N ALA A 28 -16.96 0.12 42.08
CA ALA A 28 -18.34 -0.38 42.19
C ALA A 28 -19.29 0.54 42.98
N LEU A 29 -18.78 1.32 43.91
CA LEU A 29 -19.58 2.23 44.72
C LEU A 29 -19.61 3.68 44.24
N TYR A 30 -18.64 4.07 43.43
CA TYR A 30 -18.43 5.49 43.07
C TYR A 30 -18.52 5.75 41.57
N GLY A 31 -18.68 4.69 40.72
CA GLY A 31 -18.63 4.83 39.28
C GLY A 31 -17.21 5.12 38.79
N ASP A 32 -17.08 5.99 37.81
CA ASP A 32 -15.80 6.37 37.21
C ASP A 32 -15.09 7.34 38.12
N ILE A 33 -13.93 6.94 38.65
CA ILE A 33 -13.17 7.67 39.67
C ILE A 33 -11.91 8.32 39.12
N ASP A 34 -11.36 7.82 38.01
CA ASP A 34 -10.12 8.33 37.42
C ASP A 34 -9.95 7.86 36.01
N GLU A 35 -9.01 8.47 35.25
CA GLU A 35 -8.53 8.02 33.97
C GLU A 35 -7.02 7.80 34.01
N VAL A 36 -6.59 6.65 33.52
CA VAL A 36 -5.16 6.30 33.44
C VAL A 36 -4.71 6.37 31.97
N TYR A 37 -3.63 7.11 31.73
CA TYR A 37 -2.95 7.14 30.45
C TYR A 37 -2.34 5.77 30.16
N THR A 38 -2.73 5.16 29.03
CA THR A 38 -2.31 3.80 28.68
C THR A 38 -1.43 3.73 27.45
N ASP A 39 -1.64 4.61 26.46
CA ASP A 39 -0.88 4.57 25.21
C ASP A 39 -0.87 5.95 24.52
N LEU A 40 -0.01 6.10 23.51
CA LEU A 40 0.01 7.26 22.64
C LEU A 40 -0.15 6.80 21.18
N ILE A 41 -1.16 7.31 20.53
CA ILE A 41 -1.35 7.09 19.09
C ILE A 41 -0.63 8.20 18.34
N VAL A 42 0.28 7.81 17.45
CA VAL A 42 0.91 8.71 16.52
C VAL A 42 0.59 8.20 15.11
N LYS A 43 -0.17 8.96 14.35
CA LYS A 43 -0.58 8.61 12.98
C LYS A 43 -0.28 9.74 12.01
N GLY A 44 0.38 9.41 10.92
CA GLY A 44 0.55 10.31 9.78
C GLY A 44 -0.23 9.80 8.59
N THR A 45 -0.94 10.69 7.89
CA THR A 45 -1.64 10.37 6.65
C THR A 45 -1.32 11.43 5.62
N GLY A 46 -1.07 11.05 4.38
CA GLY A 46 -0.86 12.00 3.30
C GLY A 46 -0.74 11.33 1.94
N THR A 47 -1.10 12.08 0.92
CA THR A 47 -1.02 11.61 -0.48
C THR A 47 0.31 12.06 -1.08
N PRO A 48 1.23 11.13 -1.47
CA PRO A 48 2.46 11.47 -2.16
C PRO A 48 2.16 12.15 -3.51
N LEU A 49 2.82 13.27 -3.81
CA LEU A 49 2.57 14.02 -5.04
C LEU A 49 3.30 13.45 -6.25
N THR A 50 4.34 12.62 -6.05
CA THR A 50 5.14 12.09 -7.15
C THR A 50 5.34 10.58 -7.04
N TYR A 51 5.40 9.93 -8.21
CA TYR A 51 5.70 8.50 -8.31
C TYR A 51 7.12 8.15 -7.82
N GLN A 52 8.10 9.02 -8.08
CA GLN A 52 9.48 8.82 -7.64
C GLN A 52 9.60 8.75 -6.11
N ASN A 53 8.83 9.59 -5.41
CA ASN A 53 8.82 9.57 -3.95
C ASN A 53 8.13 8.33 -3.39
N LEU A 54 7.14 7.81 -4.10
CA LEU A 54 6.56 6.52 -3.77
C LEU A 54 7.58 5.39 -3.93
N ALA A 55 8.38 5.40 -4.98
CA ALA A 55 9.45 4.43 -5.18
C ALA A 55 10.50 4.44 -4.04
N ALA A 56 10.80 5.61 -3.48
CA ALA A 56 11.67 5.72 -2.32
C ALA A 56 11.08 5.11 -1.03
N LEU A 57 9.76 5.14 -0.89
CA LEU A 57 9.06 4.46 0.21
C LEU A 57 8.94 2.95 -0.01
N TRP A 58 9.09 2.50 -1.24
CA TRP A 58 8.75 1.15 -1.64
C TRP A 58 9.45 0.04 -0.85
N PRO A 59 10.75 0.13 -0.49
CA PRO A 59 11.41 -0.87 0.34
C PRO A 59 10.72 -1.09 1.70
N TYR A 60 10.12 -0.05 2.26
CA TYR A 60 9.39 -0.10 3.54
C TYR A 60 7.94 -0.56 3.39
N LEU A 61 7.45 -0.63 2.15
CA LEU A 61 6.11 -1.09 1.81
C LEU A 61 6.05 -2.59 1.49
N GLN A 62 7.16 -3.31 1.60
CA GLN A 62 7.27 -4.74 1.27
C GLN A 62 7.41 -5.61 2.53
N PRO A 63 6.38 -5.67 3.37
CA PRO A 63 6.45 -6.42 4.59
C PRO A 63 6.42 -7.94 4.32
N THR A 64 7.24 -8.67 5.04
CA THR A 64 7.18 -10.14 5.03
C THR A 64 5.98 -10.62 5.84
N ILE A 65 5.09 -11.41 5.24
CA ILE A 65 3.95 -11.99 5.95
C ILE A 65 4.44 -12.84 7.14
N GLY A 66 3.84 -12.62 8.30
CA GLY A 66 4.28 -13.22 9.56
C GLY A 66 5.41 -12.46 10.25
N GLY A 67 6.04 -11.51 9.57
CA GLY A 67 7.08 -10.66 10.12
C GLY A 67 6.53 -9.55 11.01
N ARG A 68 7.44 -8.96 11.79
CA ARG A 68 7.19 -7.75 12.59
C ARG A 68 7.49 -6.54 11.72
N ILE A 69 6.70 -5.47 11.86
CA ILE A 69 6.96 -4.21 11.15
C ILE A 69 8.10 -3.46 11.85
N PHE A 70 7.96 -3.25 13.15
CA PHE A 70 8.91 -2.47 13.92
C PHE A 70 10.16 -3.30 14.24
N GLY A 71 11.31 -2.67 14.03
CA GLY A 71 12.61 -3.31 14.09
C GLY A 71 13.10 -3.91 12.75
N ASN A 72 12.24 -3.95 11.72
CA ASN A 72 12.61 -4.44 10.38
C ASN A 72 12.25 -3.47 9.26
N ALA A 73 11.15 -2.75 9.39
CA ALA A 73 10.64 -1.83 8.36
C ALA A 73 10.22 -0.46 8.95
N ASP A 74 10.67 -0.15 10.14
CA ASP A 74 10.47 1.16 10.76
C ASP A 74 11.64 2.09 10.46
N ALA A 75 11.33 3.38 10.46
CA ALA A 75 12.32 4.42 10.27
C ALA A 75 11.86 5.74 10.93
N PRO A 76 12.78 6.69 11.18
CA PRO A 76 12.38 8.01 11.61
C PRO A 76 11.49 8.71 10.58
N LEU A 77 10.38 9.26 11.06
CA LEU A 77 9.46 10.08 10.28
C LEU A 77 9.53 11.52 10.76
N GLN A 78 9.92 12.44 9.90
CA GLN A 78 9.87 13.87 10.17
C GLN A 78 8.70 14.52 9.44
N TRP A 79 7.84 15.15 10.20
CA TRP A 79 6.76 15.95 9.66
C TRP A 79 7.12 17.42 9.77
N VAL A 80 7.23 18.10 8.63
CA VAL A 80 7.67 19.48 8.58
C VAL A 80 6.51 20.36 8.16
N SER A 81 6.20 21.36 8.99
CA SER A 81 5.21 22.38 8.67
C SER A 81 5.80 23.48 7.79
N ASN A 82 4.94 24.26 7.12
CA ASN A 82 5.37 25.42 6.35
C ASN A 82 6.01 26.51 7.23
N ASN A 83 5.77 26.49 8.53
CA ASN A 83 6.33 27.45 9.49
C ASN A 83 7.71 27.04 10.01
N GLY A 84 8.26 25.91 9.56
CA GLY A 84 9.53 25.39 10.04
C GLY A 84 9.44 24.59 11.33
N ASP A 85 8.24 24.24 11.80
CA ASP A 85 8.09 23.32 12.90
C ASP A 85 8.28 21.87 12.41
N VAL A 86 9.10 21.13 13.13
CA VAL A 86 9.43 19.74 12.79
C VAL A 86 9.05 18.84 13.94
N ILE A 87 8.17 17.89 13.66
CA ILE A 87 7.87 16.79 14.57
C ILE A 87 8.57 15.55 14.04
N THR A 88 9.47 14.99 14.84
CA THR A 88 10.18 13.76 14.52
C THR A 88 9.61 12.62 15.33
N VAL A 89 8.94 11.68 14.66
CA VAL A 89 8.53 10.39 15.20
C VAL A 89 9.71 9.44 15.08
N ARG A 90 10.21 8.92 16.20
CA ARG A 90 11.47 8.17 16.24
C ARG A 90 11.41 6.83 15.52
N ALA A 91 10.31 6.12 15.69
CA ALA A 91 10.04 4.86 15.02
C ALA A 91 8.64 4.92 14.40
N ALA A 92 8.58 5.03 13.10
CA ALA A 92 7.33 5.00 12.33
C ALA A 92 7.40 3.94 11.26
N ALA A 93 6.29 3.31 10.98
CA ALA A 93 6.16 2.36 9.91
C ALA A 93 4.95 2.67 9.03
N VAL A 94 5.01 2.27 7.78
CA VAL A 94 3.88 2.37 6.87
C VAL A 94 2.85 1.32 7.24
N THR A 95 1.64 1.75 7.53
CA THR A 95 0.53 0.88 7.93
C THR A 95 -0.55 0.74 6.86
N LYS A 96 -0.56 1.63 5.88
CA LYS A 96 -1.39 1.52 4.69
C LYS A 96 -0.61 1.93 3.46
N MET A 97 -0.64 1.07 2.48
CA MET A 97 -0.04 1.33 1.17
C MET A 97 -0.99 2.15 0.30
N PRO A 98 -0.45 3.04 -0.55
CA PRO A 98 -1.27 3.84 -1.45
C PRO A 98 -1.84 2.99 -2.58
N ASP A 99 -3.09 3.24 -2.92
CA ASP A 99 -3.65 2.74 -4.17
C ASP A 99 -3.06 3.51 -5.35
N LEU A 100 -2.92 2.83 -6.50
CA LEU A 100 -2.40 3.44 -7.72
C LEU A 100 -3.46 3.40 -8.82
N ILE A 101 -3.65 4.54 -9.48
CA ILE A 101 -4.51 4.64 -10.65
C ILE A 101 -3.62 5.01 -11.85
N LEU A 102 -3.46 4.06 -12.77
CA LEU A 102 -2.63 4.18 -13.95
C LEU A 102 -3.52 4.35 -15.19
N GLY A 103 -3.65 5.56 -15.70
CA GLY A 103 -4.57 5.83 -16.80
C GLY A 103 -4.34 7.16 -17.49
N VAL A 104 -5.20 7.45 -18.47
CA VAL A 104 -5.13 8.67 -19.28
C VAL A 104 -5.82 9.83 -18.59
N GLU A 105 -7.00 9.61 -18.03
CA GLU A 105 -7.84 10.72 -17.57
C GLU A 105 -7.50 11.17 -16.15
N LYS A 106 -7.40 10.24 -15.21
CA LYS A 106 -7.22 10.54 -13.78
C LYS A 106 -6.14 9.63 -13.15
N PRO A 107 -4.88 9.75 -13.59
CA PRO A 107 -3.82 9.02 -12.91
C PRO A 107 -3.66 9.58 -11.50
N GLY A 108 -3.37 8.72 -10.54
CA GLY A 108 -3.25 9.17 -9.15
C GLY A 108 -2.56 8.17 -8.24
N ILE A 109 -2.15 8.68 -7.10
CA ILE A 109 -1.61 7.92 -5.97
C ILE A 109 -2.56 8.17 -4.81
N GLY A 110 -2.99 7.12 -4.14
CA GLY A 110 -3.79 7.22 -2.93
C GLY A 110 -2.98 7.64 -1.70
N PRO A 111 -3.65 7.84 -0.56
CA PRO A 111 -2.95 8.20 0.67
C PRO A 111 -2.14 7.04 1.24
N VAL A 112 -0.98 7.38 1.79
CA VAL A 112 -0.12 6.52 2.63
C VAL A 112 -0.45 6.82 4.09
N GLU A 113 -0.55 5.79 4.93
CA GLU A 113 -0.67 5.97 6.37
C GLU A 113 0.57 5.44 7.09
N PHE A 114 0.98 6.18 8.11
CA PHE A 114 2.09 5.84 8.98
C PHE A 114 1.59 5.72 10.41
N SER A 115 2.16 4.81 11.17
CA SER A 115 1.98 4.74 12.62
C SER A 115 3.32 4.78 13.32
N GLY A 116 3.39 5.58 14.39
CA GLY A 116 4.51 5.58 15.32
C GLY A 116 4.26 4.61 16.46
N VAL A 117 5.34 4.03 16.97
CA VAL A 117 5.33 3.20 18.18
C VAL A 117 6.56 3.47 19.01
N VAL A 118 6.58 2.92 20.21
CA VAL A 118 7.73 3.04 21.12
C VAL A 118 8.98 2.36 20.55
N GLY A 119 8.81 1.35 19.72
CA GLY A 119 9.93 0.59 19.13
C GLY A 119 10.66 -0.31 20.12
N ASN A 120 11.42 -1.26 19.58
CA ASN A 120 12.30 -2.09 20.42
C ASN A 120 13.49 -1.25 20.92
N GLY A 121 13.65 -1.18 22.25
CA GLY A 121 14.78 -0.53 22.89
C GLY A 121 14.58 0.95 23.25
N LEU A 122 13.46 1.55 22.92
CA LEU A 122 13.10 2.86 23.44
C LEU A 122 12.49 2.70 24.83
N ASP A 123 12.98 3.46 25.79
CA ASP A 123 12.40 3.50 27.13
C ASP A 123 11.01 4.16 27.06
N PRO A 124 9.93 3.43 27.35
CA PRO A 124 8.58 3.99 27.28
C PRO A 124 8.31 5.01 28.40
N SER A 125 9.15 5.07 29.42
CA SER A 125 9.04 6.06 30.49
C SER A 125 9.71 7.39 30.15
N ALA A 126 10.57 7.43 29.11
CA ALA A 126 11.20 8.67 28.67
C ALA A 126 10.17 9.60 28.02
N SER A 127 10.12 10.86 28.45
CA SER A 127 9.15 11.85 27.99
C SER A 127 9.15 12.12 26.46
N ASN A 128 10.21 11.72 25.79
CA ASN A 128 10.41 11.90 24.35
C ASN A 128 10.54 10.56 23.58
N SER A 129 10.01 9.47 24.12
CA SER A 129 10.15 8.13 23.53
C SER A 129 9.46 7.99 22.18
N TYR A 130 8.36 8.69 21.98
CA TYR A 130 7.55 8.60 20.76
C TYR A 130 7.96 9.61 19.71
N TYR A 131 8.14 10.87 20.11
CA TYR A 131 8.43 11.96 19.22
C TYR A 131 9.22 13.09 19.88
N THR A 132 9.81 13.94 19.05
CA THR A 132 10.41 15.20 19.46
C THR A 132 9.86 16.33 18.61
N ILE A 133 9.79 17.56 19.20
CA ILE A 133 9.35 18.75 18.50
C ILE A 133 10.55 19.71 18.42
N ALA A 134 10.82 20.26 17.24
CA ALA A 134 11.73 21.37 17.03
C ALA A 134 10.99 22.47 16.28
N THR A 135 11.18 23.72 16.67
CA THR A 135 10.54 24.90 16.11
C THR A 135 11.53 25.77 15.37
N GLY A 136 11.09 26.57 14.40
CA GLY A 136 11.91 27.56 13.72
C GLY A 136 13.04 26.99 12.87
N GLN A 137 12.91 25.75 12.40
CA GLN A 137 13.86 25.15 11.48
C GLN A 137 13.72 25.76 10.08
N ALA A 138 14.86 25.93 9.39
CA ALA A 138 14.81 26.34 8.00
C ALA A 138 14.08 25.31 7.15
N PHE A 139 12.92 25.68 6.60
CA PHE A 139 12.15 24.84 5.70
C PHE A 139 12.54 25.12 4.26
N SER A 140 13.03 24.09 3.57
CA SER A 140 13.15 24.11 2.12
C SER A 140 12.07 23.18 1.57
N ALA A 141 11.08 23.74 0.88
CA ALA A 141 10.10 22.93 0.20
C ALA A 141 10.81 21.99 -0.78
N PRO A 142 10.56 20.67 -0.72
CA PRO A 142 11.16 19.77 -1.69
C PRO A 142 10.68 20.17 -3.09
N ALA A 143 11.62 20.24 -4.05
CA ALA A 143 11.27 20.49 -5.43
C ALA A 143 10.29 19.39 -5.87
N VAL A 144 9.08 19.76 -6.21
CA VAL A 144 8.12 18.85 -6.83
C VAL A 144 8.59 18.67 -8.26
N ALA A 145 9.40 17.64 -8.50
CA ALA A 145 9.69 17.22 -9.86
C ALA A 145 8.36 16.91 -10.56
N ALA A 146 8.21 17.30 -11.81
CA ALA A 146 6.97 17.18 -12.60
C ALA A 146 6.50 15.75 -12.90
N SER A 147 6.96 14.76 -12.17
CA SER A 147 6.68 13.34 -12.36
C SER A 147 5.55 12.84 -11.45
N SER A 148 4.39 13.48 -11.52
CA SER A 148 3.12 12.80 -11.22
C SER A 148 3.03 11.52 -12.08
N ILE A 149 2.21 10.55 -11.68
CA ILE A 149 1.93 9.41 -12.57
C ILE A 149 1.54 9.97 -13.95
N PRO A 150 2.28 9.64 -15.01
CA PRO A 150 2.04 10.25 -16.30
C PRO A 150 0.68 9.85 -16.85
N ARG A 151 -0.02 10.81 -17.46
CA ARG A 151 -1.27 10.57 -18.19
C ARG A 151 -0.96 9.88 -19.50
N GLN A 152 -1.06 8.59 -19.51
CA GLN A 152 -0.73 7.77 -20.68
C GLN A 152 -1.52 6.46 -20.66
N LYS A 153 -1.51 5.79 -21.82
CA LYS A 153 -2.00 4.42 -21.91
C LYS A 153 -0.99 3.47 -21.27
N TYR A 154 -1.49 2.51 -20.55
CA TYR A 154 -0.69 1.47 -19.92
C TYR A 154 -1.03 0.12 -20.56
N MET A 155 0.01 -0.56 -20.99
CA MET A 155 -0.08 -1.91 -21.52
C MET A 155 0.17 -2.91 -20.40
N ALA A 156 -0.52 -4.02 -20.42
CA ALA A 156 -0.29 -5.09 -19.47
C ALA A 156 0.07 -6.40 -20.18
N ALA A 157 0.96 -7.16 -19.56
CA ALA A 157 1.31 -8.52 -19.93
C ALA A 157 1.20 -9.42 -18.71
N TRP A 158 0.65 -10.61 -18.86
CA TRP A 158 0.51 -11.58 -17.79
C TRP A 158 1.16 -12.91 -18.16
N GLY A 159 2.28 -13.20 -17.50
CA GLY A 159 3.07 -14.40 -17.78
C GLY A 159 3.48 -14.52 -19.25
N SER A 160 3.56 -15.75 -19.71
CA SER A 160 3.85 -16.08 -21.11
C SER A 160 2.59 -16.42 -21.91
N ALA A 161 1.41 -16.18 -21.36
CA ALA A 161 0.16 -16.52 -22.04
C ALA A 161 -0.04 -15.66 -23.29
N ALA A 162 -0.20 -16.28 -24.45
CA ALA A 162 -0.27 -15.64 -25.76
C ALA A 162 -1.49 -14.72 -25.73
N GLY A 163 -2.29 -14.26 -25.45
CA GLY A 163 -3.41 -13.31 -25.43
C GLY A 163 -3.25 -12.19 -24.41
N PHE A 164 -2.37 -12.38 -23.42
CA PHE A 164 -2.10 -11.37 -22.41
C PHE A 164 -0.76 -10.67 -22.58
N SER A 165 -0.13 -10.80 -23.75
CA SER A 165 1.17 -10.18 -24.01
C SER A 165 1.12 -8.66 -24.20
N SER A 166 -0.04 -8.11 -24.54
CA SER A 166 -0.21 -6.66 -24.66
C SER A 166 -1.68 -6.26 -24.73
N PHE A 167 -2.31 -6.02 -23.60
CA PHE A 167 -3.66 -5.46 -23.61
C PHE A 167 -3.73 -4.14 -22.84
N GLN A 168 -4.63 -3.25 -23.26
CA GLN A 168 -4.83 -1.93 -22.69
C GLN A 168 -6.07 -1.90 -21.80
N ALA A 169 -6.02 -1.10 -20.78
CA ALA A 169 -7.23 -0.69 -20.07
C ALA A 169 -8.01 0.36 -20.87
N GLN A 170 -9.32 0.30 -20.83
CA GLN A 170 -10.19 1.32 -21.45
C GLN A 170 -9.93 2.69 -20.84
N ASP A 171 -9.97 2.79 -19.49
CA ASP A 171 -9.80 4.03 -18.77
C ASP A 171 -8.50 4.01 -17.94
N ALA A 172 -8.41 3.08 -17.00
CA ALA A 172 -7.27 2.97 -16.11
C ALA A 172 -7.11 1.56 -15.53
N TRP A 173 -5.89 1.26 -15.10
CA TRP A 173 -5.60 0.20 -14.15
C TRP A 173 -5.73 0.75 -12.75
N THR A 174 -6.51 0.08 -11.92
CA THR A 174 -6.58 0.36 -10.49
C THR A 174 -5.83 -0.73 -9.74
N ILE A 175 -4.81 -0.34 -8.98
CA ILE A 175 -4.03 -1.23 -8.14
C ILE A 175 -4.32 -0.87 -6.71
N THR A 176 -4.83 -1.83 -5.96
CA THR A 176 -5.19 -1.68 -4.55
C THR A 176 -4.40 -2.65 -3.69
N HIS A 177 -4.24 -2.29 -2.43
CA HIS A 177 -3.50 -3.09 -1.47
C HIS A 177 -4.36 -3.44 -0.28
N GLU A 178 -4.31 -4.68 0.15
CA GLU A 178 -4.91 -5.15 1.38
C GLU A 178 -3.80 -5.60 2.33
N LEU A 179 -3.51 -4.77 3.33
CA LEU A 179 -2.56 -5.06 4.38
C LEU A 179 -3.31 -5.25 5.69
N LYS A 180 -3.17 -6.42 6.33
CA LYS A 180 -3.76 -6.70 7.64
C LYS A 180 -2.67 -6.79 8.68
N LEU A 181 -2.81 -5.98 9.71
CA LEU A 181 -1.87 -5.83 10.80
C LEU A 181 -2.54 -6.20 12.12
N ASN A 182 -1.86 -6.97 12.94
CA ASN A 182 -2.26 -7.23 14.33
C ASN A 182 -1.30 -6.54 15.27
N PRO A 183 -1.77 -5.64 16.15
CA PRO A 183 -0.91 -4.96 17.11
C PRO A 183 -0.38 -5.96 18.15
N VAL A 184 0.90 -5.85 18.44
CA VAL A 184 1.56 -6.53 19.56
C VAL A 184 1.63 -5.55 20.70
N LYS A 185 1.01 -5.89 21.82
CA LYS A 185 0.94 -5.02 23.00
C LYS A 185 1.72 -5.60 24.16
N ILE A 186 2.42 -4.73 24.88
CA ILE A 186 3.06 -5.01 26.17
C ILE A 186 2.53 -4.00 27.19
N GLN A 187 1.96 -4.48 28.28
CA GLN A 187 1.35 -3.64 29.32
C GLN A 187 0.35 -2.59 28.78
N GLY A 188 -0.45 -3.00 27.78
CA GLY A 188 -1.44 -2.13 27.13
C GLY A 188 -0.91 -1.26 25.99
N ARG A 189 0.39 -1.06 25.87
CA ARG A 189 1.03 -0.23 24.85
C ARG A 189 1.33 -1.01 23.57
N THR A 190 1.10 -0.39 22.43
CA THR A 190 1.45 -0.97 21.12
C THR A 190 2.95 -0.82 20.89
N VAL A 191 3.68 -1.92 21.02
CA VAL A 191 5.13 -1.96 20.84
C VAL A 191 5.54 -2.42 19.44
N ASP A 192 4.63 -3.08 18.74
CA ASP A 192 4.90 -3.62 17.39
C ASP A 192 3.60 -3.95 16.67
N MET A 193 3.70 -4.28 15.37
CA MET A 193 2.61 -4.81 14.58
C MET A 193 3.08 -6.03 13.79
N LYS A 194 2.30 -7.09 13.83
CA LYS A 194 2.57 -8.31 13.06
C LYS A 194 1.73 -8.30 11.78
N ILE A 195 2.37 -8.57 10.66
CA ILE A 195 1.69 -8.67 9.38
C ILE A 195 1.02 -10.03 9.29
N THR A 196 -0.29 -10.03 9.14
CA THR A 196 -1.08 -11.27 9.03
C THR A 196 -1.51 -11.57 7.62
N SER A 197 -1.66 -10.55 6.78
CA SER A 197 -1.99 -10.71 5.37
C SER A 197 -1.52 -9.50 4.58
N TYR A 198 -1.02 -9.76 3.38
CA TYR A 198 -0.72 -8.74 2.41
C TYR A 198 -1.07 -9.24 1.00
N ARG A 199 -1.86 -8.47 0.27
CA ARG A 199 -2.26 -8.75 -1.10
C ARG A 199 -2.25 -7.48 -1.92
N ALA A 200 -1.79 -7.58 -3.17
CA ALA A 200 -2.01 -6.57 -4.18
C ALA A 200 -3.08 -7.08 -5.15
N MET A 201 -3.97 -6.21 -5.54
CA MET A 201 -5.01 -6.48 -6.52
C MET A 201 -4.89 -5.47 -7.65
N ALA A 202 -4.98 -5.93 -8.89
CA ALA A 202 -5.00 -5.06 -10.05
C ALA A 202 -6.24 -5.35 -10.86
N LYS A 203 -6.96 -4.31 -11.28
CA LYS A 203 -8.16 -4.45 -12.08
C LYS A 203 -8.26 -3.38 -13.15
N CYS A 204 -8.87 -3.74 -14.26
CA CYS A 204 -9.22 -2.82 -15.32
C CYS A 204 -10.41 -3.33 -16.14
N MET A 205 -10.99 -2.45 -16.93
CA MET A 205 -11.85 -2.84 -18.05
C MET A 205 -11.00 -2.82 -19.31
N PRO A 206 -10.84 -3.95 -20.04
CA PRO A 206 -10.07 -3.99 -21.28
C PRO A 206 -10.65 -3.06 -22.35
N ALA A 207 -9.79 -2.34 -23.07
CA ALA A 207 -10.21 -1.40 -24.10
C ALA A 207 -10.80 -2.13 -25.33
N GLU A 208 -10.17 -3.24 -25.71
CA GLU A 208 -10.59 -4.03 -26.86
C GLU A 208 -10.75 -5.50 -26.49
N PRO A 209 -11.95 -6.08 -26.66
CA PRO A 209 -12.15 -7.50 -26.46
C PRO A 209 -11.63 -8.23 -27.68
N THR A 210 -10.36 -8.57 -27.71
CA THR A 210 -9.89 -9.53 -28.72
C THR A 210 -10.29 -10.94 -28.31
N MET A 211 -10.69 -11.77 -29.27
CA MET A 211 -11.03 -13.16 -28.98
C MET A 211 -9.88 -13.91 -28.31
N ALA A 212 -8.63 -13.58 -28.65
CA ALA A 212 -7.46 -14.17 -28.04
C ALA A 212 -7.34 -13.80 -26.54
N ASN A 213 -7.64 -12.56 -26.16
CA ASN A 213 -7.63 -12.15 -24.76
C ASN A 213 -8.78 -12.80 -23.97
N ILE A 214 -9.93 -12.96 -24.61
CA ILE A 214 -11.08 -13.64 -24.01
C ILE A 214 -10.77 -15.12 -23.78
N ASP A 215 -10.25 -15.79 -24.78
CA ASP A 215 -9.86 -17.20 -24.69
C ASP A 215 -8.81 -17.42 -23.60
N ALA A 216 -7.77 -16.60 -23.55
CA ALA A 216 -6.73 -16.72 -22.55
C ALA A 216 -7.29 -16.50 -21.14
N ALA A 217 -8.22 -15.56 -20.95
CA ALA A 217 -8.88 -15.31 -19.67
C ALA A 217 -9.80 -16.48 -19.27
N LEU A 218 -10.59 -16.99 -20.20
CA LEU A 218 -11.51 -18.10 -19.94
C LEU A 218 -10.75 -19.40 -19.65
N LEU A 219 -9.67 -19.68 -20.40
CA LEU A 219 -8.82 -20.85 -20.15
C LEU A 219 -8.16 -20.78 -18.77
N ALA A 220 -7.63 -19.60 -18.40
CA ALA A 220 -7.03 -19.41 -17.08
C ALA A 220 -8.06 -19.57 -15.96
N GLN A 221 -9.29 -19.07 -16.14
CA GLN A 221 -10.37 -19.29 -15.21
C GLN A 221 -10.84 -20.75 -15.19
N GLY A 222 -10.94 -21.37 -16.35
CA GLY A 222 -11.32 -22.77 -16.49
C GLY A 222 -10.40 -23.71 -15.72
N ALA A 223 -9.10 -23.51 -15.85
CA ALA A 223 -8.10 -24.27 -15.09
C ALA A 223 -8.16 -24.02 -13.58
N ALA A 224 -8.56 -22.83 -13.16
CA ALA A 224 -8.74 -22.48 -11.75
C ALA A 224 -10.15 -22.79 -11.21
N ALA A 225 -11.10 -23.05 -12.09
CA ALA A 225 -12.50 -23.26 -11.71
C ALA A 225 -12.82 -24.72 -11.30
N GLU A 226 -11.88 -25.65 -11.39
CA GLU A 226 -12.04 -26.96 -10.79
C GLU A 226 -12.25 -26.83 -9.29
N HIS A 227 -13.26 -27.51 -8.78
CA HIS A 227 -13.57 -27.47 -7.35
C HIS A 227 -12.34 -27.80 -6.50
N GLY A 228 -11.91 -26.84 -5.67
CA GLY A 228 -10.75 -27.00 -4.82
C GLY A 228 -9.40 -26.61 -5.46
N ALA A 229 -9.37 -26.25 -6.74
CA ALA A 229 -8.15 -25.76 -7.38
C ALA A 229 -7.71 -24.42 -6.76
N LYS A 230 -6.40 -24.27 -6.54
CA LYS A 230 -5.82 -23.03 -6.03
C LYS A 230 -5.61 -22.05 -7.16
N LEU A 231 -6.01 -20.80 -7.01
CA LEU A 231 -5.71 -19.72 -7.98
C LEU A 231 -4.21 -19.59 -8.24
N SER A 232 -3.37 -19.89 -7.24
CA SER A 232 -1.90 -19.86 -7.38
C SER A 232 -1.34 -20.86 -8.39
N SER A 233 -2.11 -21.88 -8.81
CA SER A 233 -1.66 -22.83 -9.83
C SER A 233 -1.50 -22.20 -11.22
N THR A 234 -2.20 -21.10 -11.48
CA THR A 234 -2.13 -20.34 -12.75
C THR A 234 -1.45 -18.99 -12.57
N ALA A 235 -0.83 -18.73 -11.41
CA ALA A 235 -0.24 -17.44 -11.10
C ALA A 235 1.02 -17.17 -11.93
N ALA A 236 1.12 -15.96 -12.43
CA ALA A 236 2.27 -15.42 -13.14
C ALA A 236 2.41 -13.92 -12.85
N ASP A 237 3.55 -13.33 -13.15
CA ASP A 237 3.72 -11.89 -12.97
C ASP A 237 2.83 -11.12 -13.95
N LEU A 238 2.07 -10.15 -13.45
CA LEU A 238 1.34 -9.18 -14.24
C LEU A 238 2.16 -7.90 -14.30
N VAL A 239 2.69 -7.58 -15.48
CA VAL A 239 3.51 -6.38 -15.71
C VAL A 239 2.67 -5.33 -16.42
N ILE A 240 2.50 -4.18 -15.78
CA ILE A 240 1.76 -3.03 -16.32
C ILE A 240 2.79 -1.95 -16.63
N THR A 241 2.96 -1.61 -17.90
CA THR A 241 4.01 -0.70 -18.37
C THR A 241 3.41 0.47 -19.12
N GLY A 242 3.88 1.66 -18.82
CA GLY A 242 3.61 2.90 -19.57
C GLY A 242 4.75 3.25 -20.51
N ALA A 243 4.49 4.12 -21.47
CA ALA A 243 5.51 4.61 -22.41
C ALA A 243 6.61 5.44 -21.73
N GLN A 244 6.31 6.06 -20.60
CA GLN A 244 7.27 6.83 -19.78
C GLN A 244 7.57 6.01 -18.53
N THR A 245 8.72 5.46 -18.41
CA THR A 245 9.42 4.86 -17.23
C THR A 245 8.61 4.38 -16.01
N VAL A 246 7.30 4.31 -16.04
CA VAL A 246 6.48 3.77 -14.96
C VAL A 246 6.11 2.33 -15.29
N SER A 247 6.64 1.41 -14.54
CA SER A 247 6.28 0.00 -14.63
C SER A 247 5.88 -0.51 -13.25
N VAL A 248 4.75 -1.21 -13.21
CA VAL A 248 4.24 -1.83 -11.99
C VAL A 248 4.05 -3.31 -12.25
N THR A 249 4.67 -4.14 -11.44
CA THR A 249 4.54 -5.59 -11.54
C THR A 249 3.81 -6.14 -10.32
N VAL A 250 2.64 -6.74 -10.54
CA VAL A 250 1.96 -7.53 -9.51
C VAL A 250 2.55 -8.95 -9.56
N LYS A 251 3.26 -9.32 -8.51
CA LYS A 251 3.98 -10.58 -8.43
C LYS A 251 3.05 -11.76 -8.18
N ASN A 252 3.32 -12.87 -8.85
CA ASN A 252 2.50 -14.09 -8.74
C ASN A 252 1.01 -13.81 -8.84
N ALA A 253 0.62 -12.97 -9.79
CA ALA A 253 -0.77 -12.57 -10.00
C ALA A 253 -1.57 -13.74 -10.59
N ALA A 254 -2.70 -14.04 -9.98
CA ALA A 254 -3.67 -14.98 -10.50
C ALA A 254 -4.92 -14.25 -10.94
N LEU A 255 -5.52 -14.69 -12.03
CA LEU A 255 -6.77 -14.14 -12.54
C LEU A 255 -7.91 -14.52 -11.58
N LYS A 256 -8.50 -13.53 -10.94
CA LYS A 256 -9.59 -13.71 -9.97
C LYS A 256 -10.95 -13.49 -10.61
N THR A 257 -11.06 -12.50 -11.49
CA THR A 257 -12.31 -12.12 -12.14
C THR A 257 -12.07 -11.90 -13.62
N ALA A 258 -12.87 -12.52 -14.46
CA ALA A 258 -12.94 -12.20 -15.88
C ALA A 258 -14.40 -12.22 -16.27
N GLY A 259 -14.98 -11.08 -16.58
CA GLY A 259 -16.36 -10.93 -16.99
C GLY A 259 -16.45 -10.61 -18.47
N PHE A 260 -17.30 -11.36 -19.20
CA PHE A 260 -17.64 -11.06 -20.58
C PHE A 260 -19.15 -11.15 -20.74
N VAL A 261 -19.73 -10.23 -21.49
CA VAL A 261 -21.15 -10.21 -21.77
C VAL A 261 -21.35 -10.33 -23.29
N PHE A 262 -21.94 -11.44 -23.69
CA PHE A 262 -22.35 -11.64 -25.07
C PHE A 262 -23.79 -11.14 -25.23
N GLY A 263 -23.96 -10.00 -25.86
CA GLY A 263 -25.28 -9.45 -26.18
C GLY A 263 -25.60 -9.53 -27.66
N GLY A 264 -26.88 -9.47 -28.03
CA GLY A 264 -27.34 -9.69 -29.40
C GLY A 264 -26.78 -8.76 -30.48
N LYS A 265 -26.01 -7.72 -30.12
CA LYS A 265 -25.38 -6.77 -31.05
C LYS A 265 -23.90 -6.50 -30.81
N ALA A 266 -23.35 -6.88 -29.67
CA ALA A 266 -21.94 -6.64 -29.37
C ALA A 266 -21.44 -7.52 -28.24
N LEU A 267 -20.18 -7.91 -28.34
CA LEU A 267 -19.39 -8.40 -27.23
C LEU A 267 -19.02 -7.22 -26.34
N ARG A 268 -19.30 -7.29 -25.05
CA ARG A 268 -18.90 -6.28 -24.06
C ARG A 268 -17.91 -6.91 -23.10
N ASN A 269 -16.86 -6.16 -22.81
CA ASN A 269 -15.94 -6.50 -21.73
C ASN A 269 -16.59 -6.26 -20.38
N GLY A 270 -16.36 -7.19 -19.46
CA GLY A 270 -16.47 -6.95 -18.05
C GLY A 270 -15.11 -6.58 -17.44
N GLU A 271 -15.12 -6.31 -16.14
CA GLU A 271 -13.89 -6.06 -15.38
C GLU A 271 -13.04 -7.33 -15.35
N ILE A 272 -11.74 -7.18 -15.63
CA ILE A 272 -10.72 -8.21 -15.38
C ILE A 272 -9.98 -7.82 -14.10
N GLY A 273 -9.86 -8.78 -13.19
CA GLY A 273 -9.21 -8.58 -11.90
C GLY A 273 -8.18 -9.67 -11.61
N PHE A 274 -7.01 -9.24 -11.16
CA PHE A 274 -5.91 -10.08 -10.72
C PHE A 274 -5.66 -9.88 -9.23
N VAL A 275 -5.19 -10.93 -8.57
CA VAL A 275 -4.78 -10.88 -7.17
C VAL A 275 -3.41 -11.53 -7.03
N SER A 276 -2.51 -10.87 -6.28
CA SER A 276 -1.23 -11.49 -5.94
C SER A 276 -1.46 -12.72 -5.04
N THR A 277 -0.73 -13.78 -5.32
CA THR A 277 -0.73 -15.00 -4.52
C THR A 277 0.65 -15.21 -3.90
N ILE A 278 0.71 -15.95 -2.80
CA ILE A 278 1.97 -16.30 -2.16
C ILE A 278 2.44 -17.60 -2.75
N ASN A 279 3.67 -17.62 -3.25
CA ASN A 279 4.31 -18.87 -3.62
C ASN A 279 4.80 -19.59 -2.36
N THR A 280 4.03 -20.58 -1.92
CA THR A 280 4.36 -21.36 -0.72
C THR A 280 5.53 -22.33 -0.93
N SER A 281 5.95 -22.54 -2.18
CA SER A 281 7.07 -23.46 -2.47
C SER A 281 8.43 -22.87 -2.14
N SER A 282 8.55 -21.53 -2.12
CA SER A 282 9.82 -20.86 -1.79
C SER A 282 9.97 -20.52 -0.32
N GLY A 283 8.95 -20.68 0.51
CA GLY A 283 8.96 -20.34 1.94
C GLY A 283 9.15 -18.86 2.25
N THR A 284 9.45 -18.04 1.24
CA THR A 284 9.61 -16.60 1.34
C THR A 284 8.37 -15.91 0.78
N ALA A 285 7.72 -15.10 1.60
CA ALA A 285 6.69 -14.20 1.11
C ALA A 285 7.37 -13.16 0.21
N THR A 286 7.34 -13.39 -1.09
CA THR A 286 7.83 -12.42 -2.07
C THR A 286 6.95 -11.18 -2.06
N ALA A 287 7.55 -10.03 -2.29
CA ALA A 287 6.83 -8.78 -2.45
C ALA A 287 5.65 -8.94 -3.41
N ALA A 288 4.46 -8.51 -2.99
CA ALA A 288 3.26 -8.63 -3.81
C ALA A 288 3.27 -7.69 -5.02
N LEU A 289 4.08 -6.64 -4.97
CA LEU A 289 4.20 -5.63 -6.01
C LEU A 289 5.65 -5.18 -6.16
N ALA A 290 6.09 -4.87 -7.38
CA ALA A 290 7.33 -4.19 -7.66
C ALA A 290 7.07 -2.94 -8.50
N LEU A 291 7.81 -1.88 -8.20
CA LEU A 291 7.82 -0.62 -8.97
C LEU A 291 9.17 -0.48 -9.66
N ALA A 292 9.18 -0.01 -10.90
CA ALA A 292 10.37 0.30 -11.67
C ALA A 292 10.20 1.63 -12.43
#